data_b5db7da272f49b8587e3a4349209ab66
#
_entry.id   b5db7da272f49b8587e3a4349209ab66
#
_cell.length_a   1.000
_cell.length_b   1.000
_cell.length_c   1.000
_cell.angle_alpha   90.00
_cell.angle_beta   90.00
_cell.angle_gamma   90.00
#
_symmetry.space_group_name_H-M   'P 1'
#
loop_
_entity.id
_entity.type
_entity.pdbx_description
1 polymer ?
#
loop_
_entity_poly.entity_id
_entity_poly.type
_entity_poly.pdbx_seq_one_letter_code
_entity_poly.pdbx_strand_id
1 'polypeptide(L)'
;MGKPVVSTDRPDGVRLVQVDNPPVNALSAEVRDGLLRAVLDAQSDPAVRALVITCKGRTFIAGADIREFGRPDVPPSLPDLVQAVENSAKPVVAAIHGTALGGGLEVALACHARIATADASVGLPEVTLGLLPGAGGTQRLPRLVGLRIALDMILSGKPRKAPDALQCGLLDRICAGELEAEAIVLALQLAGTGSFRRTGLLPFLADPAVDFDQERKRVMSRLRGQPAPPAILELLKSSIGLGVEEGMALERHAFLSLRASPESAALRHAFFAERARTGRSVTGDGRPLGSCAVIGAGTMGQGIAIALADAGLPVVMVELDEGARSRARASLDRHLAAQVKRDPKAEAKHRASAERIRIADSLEGASSADLVIEAVFEDLEVKRKVFRTLEAIARPGTVLASNTSYLDLDDIAEVLQRPADFLGLHFFSPANIMKLVEVVRAKSSSAETLACGMALGRRLGKVPVPMGNCQGFTGNRMLAKRTREAYFLLEEGALPWDVDRVLQSFGFPMGPFRVGDLAGLDIGWRNRQARFSTLTPRERTCTILDQMVEKGWLG
;
A
#
# COMPACT_ATOMS: atom_id res chain seq x y z
N MET A 1 -6.01 -28.18 -14.99
CA MET A 1 -6.35 -27.53 -13.70
C MET A 1 -7.75 -27.92 -13.33
N GLY A 2 -8.07 -28.19 -12.05
CA GLY A 2 -9.43 -28.48 -11.60
C GLY A 2 -10.35 -27.26 -11.73
N LYS A 3 -11.67 -27.47 -11.62
CA LYS A 3 -12.65 -26.37 -11.60
C LYS A 3 -12.38 -25.45 -10.40
N PRO A 4 -12.38 -24.11 -10.56
CA PRO A 4 -12.08 -23.18 -9.47
C PRO A 4 -13.20 -23.09 -8.41
N VAL A 5 -14.37 -23.68 -8.68
CA VAL A 5 -15.49 -23.79 -7.74
C VAL A 5 -15.96 -25.22 -7.72
N VAL A 6 -16.04 -25.80 -6.52
CA VAL A 6 -16.51 -27.16 -6.28
C VAL A 6 -17.65 -27.13 -5.27
N SER A 7 -18.76 -27.81 -5.60
CA SER A 7 -19.91 -27.97 -4.71
C SER A 7 -19.92 -29.39 -4.16
N THR A 8 -20.15 -29.54 -2.86
CA THR A 8 -20.27 -30.82 -2.17
C THR A 8 -21.52 -30.82 -1.30
N ASP A 9 -22.43 -31.75 -1.57
CA ASP A 9 -23.65 -31.91 -0.77
C ASP A 9 -23.36 -32.79 0.45
N ARG A 10 -23.81 -32.33 1.59
CA ARG A 10 -23.64 -32.97 2.88
C ARG A 10 -24.93 -33.72 3.27
N PRO A 11 -24.81 -34.81 4.08
CA PRO A 11 -25.98 -35.56 4.53
C PRO A 11 -26.98 -34.75 5.37
N ASP A 12 -26.53 -33.62 5.98
CA ASP A 12 -27.35 -32.71 6.78
C ASP A 12 -28.16 -31.72 5.92
N GLY A 13 -28.01 -31.78 4.60
CA GLY A 13 -28.71 -30.91 3.64
C GLY A 13 -28.00 -29.57 3.38
N VAL A 14 -26.74 -29.42 3.78
CA VAL A 14 -25.95 -28.24 3.47
C VAL A 14 -25.09 -28.49 2.23
N ARG A 15 -25.16 -27.57 1.26
CA ARG A 15 -24.24 -27.53 0.12
C ARG A 15 -23.05 -26.66 0.48
N LEU A 16 -21.87 -27.25 0.54
CA LEU A 16 -20.61 -26.53 0.62
C LEU A 16 -20.18 -26.09 -0.77
N VAL A 17 -19.99 -24.78 -0.97
CA VAL A 17 -19.49 -24.18 -2.22
C VAL A 17 -18.10 -23.66 -1.94
N GLN A 18 -17.09 -24.40 -2.37
CA GLN A 18 -15.69 -24.10 -2.11
C GLN A 18 -15.01 -23.48 -3.33
N VAL A 19 -14.44 -22.27 -3.14
CA VAL A 19 -13.63 -21.60 -4.15
C VAL A 19 -12.15 -21.94 -3.94
N ASP A 20 -11.46 -22.33 -5.02
CA ASP A 20 -10.03 -22.61 -5.06
C ASP A 20 -9.42 -21.99 -6.31
N ASN A 21 -9.13 -20.68 -6.26
CA ASN A 21 -8.57 -19.90 -7.38
C ASN A 21 -7.33 -19.12 -6.92
N PRO A 22 -6.18 -19.83 -6.71
CA PRO A 22 -4.97 -19.20 -6.19
C PRO A 22 -4.44 -18.09 -7.13
N PRO A 23 -3.71 -17.09 -6.55
CA PRO A 23 -3.24 -17.04 -5.16
C PRO A 23 -4.22 -16.40 -4.17
N VAL A 24 -5.31 -15.76 -4.62
CA VAL A 24 -6.13 -14.87 -3.78
C VAL A 24 -7.65 -15.02 -4.01
N ASN A 25 -8.06 -16.08 -4.68
CA ASN A 25 -9.48 -16.36 -4.97
C ASN A 25 -10.20 -15.20 -5.66
N ALA A 26 -9.53 -14.54 -6.63
CA ALA A 26 -10.16 -13.47 -7.40
C ALA A 26 -11.39 -13.96 -8.17
N LEU A 27 -12.43 -13.12 -8.26
CA LEU A 27 -13.69 -13.41 -8.97
C LEU A 27 -13.51 -13.30 -10.48
N SER A 28 -12.74 -14.22 -11.08
CA SER A 28 -12.69 -14.39 -12.53
C SER A 28 -14.05 -14.84 -13.08
N ALA A 29 -14.23 -14.77 -14.41
CA ALA A 29 -15.46 -15.22 -15.07
C ALA A 29 -15.82 -16.67 -14.69
N GLU A 30 -14.82 -17.57 -14.64
CA GLU A 30 -15.02 -18.97 -14.25
C GLU A 30 -15.47 -19.13 -12.78
N VAL A 31 -14.94 -18.31 -11.87
CA VAL A 31 -15.35 -18.32 -10.45
C VAL A 31 -16.77 -17.79 -10.32
N ARG A 32 -17.10 -16.68 -11.00
CA ARG A 32 -18.46 -16.12 -10.99
C ARG A 32 -19.50 -17.12 -11.52
N ASP A 33 -19.20 -17.77 -12.66
CA ASP A 33 -20.05 -18.79 -13.27
C ASP A 33 -20.24 -20.00 -12.33
N GLY A 34 -19.13 -20.49 -11.74
CA GLY A 34 -19.19 -21.62 -10.80
C GLY A 34 -20.02 -21.32 -9.54
N LEU A 35 -19.86 -20.13 -8.95
CA LEU A 35 -20.66 -19.69 -7.80
C LEU A 35 -22.14 -19.52 -8.17
N LEU A 36 -22.43 -18.88 -9.32
CA LEU A 36 -23.80 -18.67 -9.79
C LEU A 36 -24.52 -20.01 -10.00
N ARG A 37 -23.88 -20.95 -10.72
CA ARG A 37 -24.44 -22.29 -10.92
C ARG A 37 -24.71 -23.00 -9.59
N ALA A 38 -23.74 -22.98 -8.66
CA ALA A 38 -23.91 -23.62 -7.37
C ALA A 38 -25.13 -23.10 -6.60
N VAL A 39 -25.40 -21.79 -6.68
CA VAL A 39 -26.58 -21.16 -6.06
C VAL A 39 -27.87 -21.56 -6.77
N LEU A 40 -27.89 -21.50 -8.10
CA LEU A 40 -29.09 -21.83 -8.89
C LEU A 40 -29.44 -23.32 -8.80
N ASP A 41 -28.46 -24.21 -8.90
CA ASP A 41 -28.66 -25.65 -8.76
C ASP A 41 -29.18 -26.02 -7.37
N ALA A 42 -28.67 -25.35 -6.32
CA ALA A 42 -29.16 -25.55 -4.96
C ALA A 42 -30.65 -25.16 -4.79
N GLN A 43 -31.12 -24.16 -5.51
CA GLN A 43 -32.53 -23.73 -5.41
C GLN A 43 -33.48 -24.82 -5.94
N SER A 44 -33.08 -25.56 -6.98
CA SER A 44 -33.86 -26.59 -7.63
C SER A 44 -33.80 -27.95 -6.92
N ASP A 45 -32.81 -28.15 -6.04
CA ASP A 45 -32.55 -29.43 -5.36
C ASP A 45 -33.28 -29.52 -4.02
N PRO A 46 -34.31 -30.32 -3.83
CA PRO A 46 -35.06 -30.40 -2.57
C PRO A 46 -34.23 -30.98 -1.41
N ALA A 47 -33.13 -31.68 -1.69
CA ALA A 47 -32.24 -32.22 -0.65
C ALA A 47 -31.36 -31.12 -0.02
N VAL A 48 -31.13 -30.03 -0.73
CA VAL A 48 -30.35 -28.89 -0.22
C VAL A 48 -31.25 -27.95 0.59
N ARG A 49 -30.90 -27.70 1.83
CA ARG A 49 -31.62 -26.81 2.75
C ARG A 49 -30.94 -25.45 2.92
N ALA A 50 -29.61 -25.42 2.81
CA ALA A 50 -28.80 -24.22 2.97
C ALA A 50 -27.48 -24.33 2.18
N LEU A 51 -26.82 -23.18 1.96
CA LEU A 51 -25.50 -23.11 1.32
C LEU A 51 -24.49 -22.44 2.26
N VAL A 52 -23.24 -22.89 2.16
CA VAL A 52 -22.09 -22.22 2.78
C VAL A 52 -21.05 -21.97 1.68
N ILE A 53 -20.68 -20.70 1.48
CA ILE A 53 -19.58 -20.32 0.62
C ILE A 53 -18.32 -20.25 1.45
N THR A 54 -17.32 -21.04 1.08
CA THR A 54 -16.00 -21.10 1.71
C THR A 54 -14.90 -21.04 0.65
N CYS A 55 -13.66 -20.83 1.04
CA CYS A 55 -12.53 -20.72 0.13
C CYS A 55 -11.34 -21.53 0.63
N LYS A 56 -10.50 -22.02 -0.28
CA LYS A 56 -9.20 -22.60 0.07
C LYS A 56 -8.10 -21.55 0.14
N GLY A 57 -6.96 -21.97 0.68
CA GLY A 57 -5.76 -21.13 0.78
C GLY A 57 -5.84 -20.14 1.94
N ARG A 58 -5.20 -19.00 1.79
CA ARG A 58 -4.98 -18.04 2.88
C ARG A 58 -6.02 -16.92 2.99
N THR A 59 -6.98 -16.87 2.11
CA THR A 59 -7.96 -15.76 2.08
C THR A 59 -9.30 -16.24 1.52
N PHE A 60 -10.37 -15.60 1.93
CA PHE A 60 -11.68 -15.75 1.31
C PHE A 60 -11.59 -15.26 -0.15
N ILE A 61 -12.15 -14.15 -0.50
CA ILE A 61 -12.13 -13.59 -1.86
C ILE A 61 -11.54 -12.18 -1.82
N ALA A 62 -10.42 -11.96 -2.53
CA ALA A 62 -9.71 -10.67 -2.48
C ALA A 62 -10.27 -9.61 -3.45
N GLY A 63 -11.35 -9.88 -4.15
CA GLY A 63 -12.03 -8.94 -5.04
C GLY A 63 -12.30 -9.48 -6.44
N ALA A 64 -12.79 -8.62 -7.32
CA ALA A 64 -12.93 -8.90 -8.75
C ALA A 64 -11.56 -9.11 -9.41
N ASP A 65 -11.51 -9.87 -10.49
CA ASP A 65 -10.28 -10.00 -11.26
C ASP A 65 -10.05 -8.73 -12.08
N ILE A 66 -9.27 -7.81 -11.54
CA ILE A 66 -8.98 -6.52 -12.20
C ILE A 66 -8.17 -6.66 -13.50
N ARG A 67 -7.65 -7.85 -13.83
CA ARG A 67 -7.02 -8.15 -15.14
C ARG A 67 -8.04 -8.25 -16.26
N GLU A 68 -9.32 -8.45 -15.93
CA GLU A 68 -10.42 -8.44 -16.89
C GLU A 68 -10.82 -7.00 -17.30
N PHE A 69 -10.46 -5.98 -16.53
CA PHE A 69 -10.82 -4.60 -16.84
C PHE A 69 -10.11 -4.10 -18.10
N GLY A 70 -10.87 -3.45 -18.98
CA GLY A 70 -10.40 -3.05 -20.31
C GLY A 70 -10.53 -4.12 -21.38
N ARG A 71 -11.11 -5.29 -21.02
CA ARG A 71 -11.50 -6.36 -21.95
C ARG A 71 -13.03 -6.39 -22.07
N PRO A 72 -13.58 -7.04 -23.11
CA PRO A 72 -15.02 -7.31 -23.20
C PRO A 72 -15.52 -8.03 -21.95
N ASP A 73 -16.67 -7.61 -21.43
CA ASP A 73 -17.28 -8.22 -20.27
C ASP A 73 -17.70 -9.68 -20.59
N VAL A 74 -17.32 -10.61 -19.70
CA VAL A 74 -17.64 -12.04 -19.82
C VAL A 74 -18.72 -12.37 -18.78
N PRO A 75 -19.91 -12.87 -19.23
CA PRO A 75 -20.96 -13.32 -18.33
C PRO A 75 -20.54 -14.54 -17.48
N PRO A 76 -21.15 -14.72 -16.27
CA PRO A 76 -22.04 -13.77 -15.61
C PRO A 76 -21.29 -12.56 -15.09
N SER A 77 -21.98 -11.41 -15.01
CA SER A 77 -21.40 -10.24 -14.34
C SER A 77 -21.38 -10.45 -12.81
N LEU A 78 -20.56 -9.69 -12.10
CA LEU A 78 -20.55 -9.76 -10.63
C LEU A 78 -21.90 -9.29 -10.01
N PRO A 79 -22.57 -8.24 -10.50
CA PRO A 79 -23.94 -7.91 -10.06
C PRO A 79 -24.93 -9.07 -10.22
N ASP A 80 -24.88 -9.85 -11.33
CA ASP A 80 -25.78 -11.00 -11.54
C ASP A 80 -25.58 -12.06 -10.46
N LEU A 81 -24.31 -12.40 -10.15
CA LEU A 81 -23.97 -13.32 -9.07
C LEU A 81 -24.47 -12.83 -7.71
N VAL A 82 -24.19 -11.57 -7.37
CA VAL A 82 -24.56 -10.97 -6.08
C VAL A 82 -26.08 -10.96 -5.92
N GLN A 83 -26.81 -10.63 -6.97
CA GLN A 83 -28.27 -10.66 -6.95
C GLN A 83 -28.84 -12.08 -6.80
N ALA A 84 -28.24 -13.07 -7.48
CA ALA A 84 -28.66 -14.46 -7.33
C ALA A 84 -28.42 -15.01 -5.93
N VAL A 85 -27.30 -14.64 -5.28
CA VAL A 85 -27.00 -15.00 -3.89
C VAL A 85 -28.03 -14.40 -2.94
N GLU A 86 -28.32 -13.10 -3.05
CA GLU A 86 -29.29 -12.41 -2.17
C GLU A 86 -30.73 -12.90 -2.37
N ASN A 87 -31.12 -13.21 -3.62
CA ASN A 87 -32.45 -13.68 -3.96
C ASN A 87 -32.64 -15.18 -3.76
N SER A 88 -31.60 -15.90 -3.30
CA SER A 88 -31.74 -17.34 -3.03
C SER A 88 -32.89 -17.62 -2.08
N ALA A 89 -33.73 -18.59 -2.41
CA ALA A 89 -34.83 -19.07 -1.57
C ALA A 89 -34.32 -19.87 -0.37
N LYS A 90 -33.03 -20.25 -0.37
CA LYS A 90 -32.36 -20.99 0.70
C LYS A 90 -31.26 -20.11 1.32
N PRO A 91 -31.04 -20.16 2.63
CA PRO A 91 -30.04 -19.32 3.26
C PRO A 91 -28.65 -19.63 2.72
N VAL A 92 -27.89 -18.57 2.47
CA VAL A 92 -26.49 -18.62 2.05
C VAL A 92 -25.64 -17.95 3.11
N VAL A 93 -24.63 -18.63 3.61
CA VAL A 93 -23.71 -18.13 4.63
C VAL A 93 -22.30 -17.97 4.04
N ALA A 94 -21.67 -16.82 4.26
CA ALA A 94 -20.28 -16.59 3.94
C ALA A 94 -19.38 -17.00 5.12
N ALA A 95 -18.48 -17.95 4.91
CA ALA A 95 -17.47 -18.38 5.87
C ALA A 95 -16.12 -17.73 5.55
N ILE A 96 -15.79 -16.62 6.23
CA ILE A 96 -14.72 -15.70 5.88
C ILE A 96 -13.47 -16.00 6.71
N HIS A 97 -12.35 -16.30 6.06
CA HIS A 97 -11.02 -16.31 6.67
C HIS A 97 -10.07 -15.37 5.89
N GLY A 98 -9.03 -14.88 6.55
CA GLY A 98 -8.06 -13.98 5.93
C GLY A 98 -8.72 -12.67 5.48
N THR A 99 -9.00 -12.49 4.18
CA THR A 99 -9.57 -11.23 3.66
C THR A 99 -10.79 -11.45 2.76
N ALA A 100 -11.83 -10.61 2.94
CA ALA A 100 -12.91 -10.41 1.98
C ALA A 100 -12.88 -8.95 1.52
N LEU A 101 -12.41 -8.70 0.30
CA LEU A 101 -12.19 -7.34 -0.20
C LEU A 101 -12.94 -7.09 -1.51
N GLY A 102 -13.40 -5.85 -1.70
CA GLY A 102 -14.06 -5.42 -2.94
C GLY A 102 -15.23 -6.35 -3.30
N GLY A 103 -15.24 -6.84 -4.54
CA GLY A 103 -16.25 -7.80 -5.00
C GLY A 103 -16.42 -9.02 -4.08
N GLY A 104 -15.36 -9.45 -3.36
CA GLY A 104 -15.46 -10.53 -2.37
C GLY A 104 -16.29 -10.15 -1.16
N LEU A 105 -16.19 -8.90 -0.69
CA LEU A 105 -17.08 -8.40 0.33
C LEU A 105 -18.50 -8.16 -0.23
N GLU A 106 -18.64 -7.74 -1.50
CA GLU A 106 -19.95 -7.57 -2.13
C GLU A 106 -20.73 -8.89 -2.21
N VAL A 107 -20.06 -10.01 -2.54
CA VAL A 107 -20.65 -11.35 -2.45
C VAL A 107 -21.04 -11.68 -1.00
N ALA A 108 -20.17 -11.41 -0.03
CA ALA A 108 -20.48 -11.66 1.38
C ALA A 108 -21.63 -10.79 1.90
N LEU A 109 -21.76 -9.53 1.44
CA LEU A 109 -22.87 -8.64 1.77
C LEU A 109 -24.22 -9.13 1.25
N ALA A 110 -24.22 -9.86 0.14
CA ALA A 110 -25.40 -10.49 -0.43
C ALA A 110 -25.79 -11.80 0.26
N CYS A 111 -24.84 -12.46 0.94
CA CYS A 111 -25.15 -13.62 1.78
C CYS A 111 -26.05 -13.23 2.95
N HIS A 112 -26.89 -14.17 3.40
CA HIS A 112 -27.87 -13.95 4.46
C HIS A 112 -27.23 -13.85 5.85
N ALA A 113 -26.05 -14.47 6.03
CA ALA A 113 -25.19 -14.27 7.20
C ALA A 113 -23.70 -14.38 6.85
N ARG A 114 -22.84 -13.80 7.68
CA ARG A 114 -21.38 -13.72 7.56
C ARG A 114 -20.74 -14.15 8.88
N ILE A 115 -19.99 -15.24 8.86
CA ILE A 115 -19.16 -15.68 9.97
C ILE A 115 -17.69 -15.57 9.57
N ALA A 116 -16.84 -15.13 10.46
CA ALA A 116 -15.43 -14.91 10.15
C ALA A 116 -14.49 -15.44 11.24
N THR A 117 -13.24 -15.75 10.85
CA THR A 117 -12.15 -15.97 11.82
C THR A 117 -11.78 -14.65 12.49
N ALA A 118 -11.24 -14.70 13.71
CA ALA A 118 -10.91 -13.51 14.51
C ALA A 118 -9.85 -12.60 13.87
N ASP A 119 -8.97 -13.17 13.06
CA ASP A 119 -7.91 -12.47 12.34
C ASP A 119 -8.35 -11.92 10.97
N ALA A 120 -9.55 -12.24 10.52
CA ALA A 120 -10.08 -11.83 9.23
C ALA A 120 -10.18 -10.30 9.09
N SER A 121 -10.20 -9.85 7.83
CA SER A 121 -10.36 -8.44 7.48
C SER A 121 -11.33 -8.28 6.31
N VAL A 122 -12.21 -7.28 6.36
CA VAL A 122 -13.24 -7.03 5.34
C VAL A 122 -13.22 -5.57 4.91
N GLY A 123 -13.39 -5.27 3.60
CA GLY A 123 -13.33 -3.89 3.13
C GLY A 123 -13.66 -3.71 1.65
N LEU A 124 -13.86 -2.45 1.27
CA LEU A 124 -14.15 -2.01 -0.11
C LEU A 124 -13.04 -1.05 -0.58
N PRO A 125 -11.92 -1.56 -1.13
CA PRO A 125 -10.76 -0.75 -1.48
C PRO A 125 -10.80 -0.13 -2.88
N GLU A 126 -11.93 -0.16 -3.59
CA GLU A 126 -12.08 0.24 -4.98
C GLU A 126 -11.63 1.68 -5.26
N VAL A 127 -11.78 2.59 -4.29
CA VAL A 127 -11.33 3.99 -4.40
C VAL A 127 -9.83 4.09 -4.69
N THR A 128 -9.02 3.14 -4.21
CA THR A 128 -7.57 3.10 -4.48
C THR A 128 -7.23 2.77 -5.93
N LEU A 129 -8.21 2.27 -6.69
CA LEU A 129 -8.13 1.99 -8.11
C LEU A 129 -8.88 3.03 -8.96
N GLY A 130 -9.30 4.15 -8.35
CA GLY A 130 -10.11 5.17 -9.02
C GLY A 130 -11.52 4.69 -9.37
N LEU A 131 -12.06 3.75 -8.59
CA LEU A 131 -13.37 3.14 -8.76
C LEU A 131 -14.24 3.31 -7.52
N LEU A 132 -15.47 2.89 -7.60
CA LEU A 132 -16.36 2.65 -6.47
C LEU A 132 -16.79 1.17 -6.48
N PRO A 133 -17.33 0.61 -5.38
CA PRO A 133 -17.95 -0.70 -5.38
C PRO A 133 -19.05 -0.78 -6.45
N GLY A 134 -19.02 -1.80 -7.32
CA GLY A 134 -19.87 -1.83 -8.52
C GLY A 134 -20.83 -3.01 -8.62
N ALA A 135 -21.00 -3.76 -7.52
CA ALA A 135 -21.92 -4.88 -7.43
C ALA A 135 -22.85 -4.81 -6.20
N GLY A 136 -23.21 -3.59 -5.82
CA GLY A 136 -24.13 -3.29 -4.72
C GLY A 136 -23.47 -3.01 -3.39
N GLY A 137 -22.15 -2.84 -3.34
CA GLY A 137 -21.42 -2.51 -2.12
C GLY A 137 -21.84 -1.16 -1.55
N THR A 138 -22.06 -0.13 -2.39
CA THR A 138 -22.51 1.18 -1.95
C THR A 138 -23.97 1.16 -1.48
N GLN A 139 -24.71 0.14 -1.85
CA GLN A 139 -26.11 0.01 -1.48
C GLN A 139 -26.30 -0.87 -0.23
N ARG A 140 -25.58 -2.00 -0.13
CA ARG A 140 -25.74 -2.95 0.97
C ARG A 140 -24.99 -2.55 2.23
N LEU A 141 -23.79 -1.98 2.08
CA LEU A 141 -22.98 -1.61 3.25
C LEU A 141 -23.69 -0.58 4.15
N PRO A 142 -24.23 0.55 3.64
CA PRO A 142 -24.95 1.52 4.48
C PRO A 142 -26.20 0.96 5.16
N ARG A 143 -26.82 -0.08 4.58
CA ARG A 143 -27.99 -0.75 5.14
C ARG A 143 -27.64 -1.65 6.34
N LEU A 144 -26.38 -2.08 6.44
CA LEU A 144 -25.90 -2.88 7.58
C LEU A 144 -25.24 -2.03 8.66
N VAL A 145 -24.36 -1.10 8.29
CA VAL A 145 -23.47 -0.42 9.25
C VAL A 145 -23.76 1.07 9.39
N GLY A 146 -24.73 1.58 8.64
CA GLY A 146 -25.05 3.01 8.60
C GLY A 146 -24.13 3.83 7.69
N LEU A 147 -24.62 5.00 7.28
CA LEU A 147 -23.98 5.86 6.29
C LEU A 147 -22.58 6.31 6.70
N ARG A 148 -22.36 6.71 7.96
CA ARG A 148 -21.07 7.21 8.44
C ARG A 148 -19.95 6.17 8.32
N ILE A 149 -20.23 4.95 8.77
CA ILE A 149 -19.26 3.84 8.70
C ILE A 149 -19.02 3.42 7.25
N ALA A 150 -20.09 3.37 6.44
CA ALA A 150 -19.97 3.06 5.02
C ALA A 150 -19.13 4.09 4.26
N LEU A 151 -19.35 5.39 4.49
CA LEU A 151 -18.53 6.47 3.93
C LEU A 151 -17.06 6.30 4.30
N ASP A 152 -16.74 6.08 5.58
CA ASP A 152 -15.37 5.90 6.03
C ASP A 152 -14.71 4.69 5.32
N MET A 153 -15.38 3.55 5.25
CA MET A 153 -14.84 2.34 4.62
C MET A 153 -14.62 2.52 3.11
N ILE A 154 -15.60 3.08 2.39
CA ILE A 154 -15.56 3.21 0.93
C ILE A 154 -14.56 4.30 0.51
N LEU A 155 -14.54 5.46 1.19
CA LEU A 155 -13.66 6.57 0.86
C LEU A 155 -12.22 6.38 1.32
N SER A 156 -11.99 5.63 2.41
CA SER A 156 -10.62 5.31 2.83
C SER A 156 -10.03 4.11 2.10
N GLY A 157 -10.88 3.20 1.63
CA GLY A 157 -10.48 1.90 1.07
C GLY A 157 -9.78 0.99 2.07
N LYS A 158 -9.79 1.32 3.36
CA LYS A 158 -9.12 0.55 4.41
C LYS A 158 -10.00 -0.58 4.91
N PRO A 159 -9.49 -1.81 4.99
CA PRO A 159 -10.25 -2.91 5.56
C PRO A 159 -10.39 -2.77 7.08
N ARG A 160 -11.51 -3.28 7.61
CA ARG A 160 -11.77 -3.44 9.05
C ARG A 160 -11.42 -4.85 9.50
N LYS A 161 -10.89 -4.98 10.69
CA LYS A 161 -10.67 -6.27 11.35
C LYS A 161 -11.98 -6.89 11.81
N ALA A 162 -12.03 -8.21 11.90
CA ALA A 162 -13.24 -8.94 12.26
C ALA A 162 -13.89 -8.48 13.59
N PRO A 163 -13.16 -8.17 14.68
CA PRO A 163 -13.79 -7.63 15.90
C PRO A 163 -14.51 -6.30 15.67
N ASP A 164 -13.88 -5.36 14.94
CA ASP A 164 -14.49 -4.06 14.63
C ASP A 164 -15.67 -4.21 13.65
N ALA A 165 -15.57 -5.17 12.73
CA ALA A 165 -16.63 -5.49 11.77
C ALA A 165 -17.85 -6.14 12.44
N LEU A 166 -17.64 -6.98 13.46
CA LEU A 166 -18.70 -7.54 14.29
C LEU A 166 -19.38 -6.43 15.10
N GLN A 167 -18.60 -5.56 15.73
CA GLN A 167 -19.13 -4.47 16.56
C GLN A 167 -20.05 -3.52 15.78
N CYS A 168 -19.74 -3.28 14.50
CA CYS A 168 -20.57 -2.40 13.66
C CYS A 168 -21.70 -3.13 12.89
N GLY A 169 -21.88 -4.43 13.10
CA GLY A 169 -22.95 -5.21 12.45
C GLY A 169 -22.64 -5.66 11.02
N LEU A 170 -21.39 -5.49 10.55
CA LEU A 170 -20.96 -5.98 9.24
C LEU A 170 -20.80 -7.49 9.21
N LEU A 171 -20.33 -8.09 10.32
CA LEU A 171 -20.29 -9.52 10.54
C LEU A 171 -21.38 -9.93 11.54
N ASP A 172 -21.90 -11.13 11.41
CA ASP A 172 -22.93 -11.69 12.29
C ASP A 172 -22.30 -12.51 13.44
N ARG A 173 -21.12 -13.11 13.20
CA ARG A 173 -20.41 -13.94 14.18
C ARG A 173 -18.91 -13.96 13.92
N ILE A 174 -18.12 -14.08 14.99
CA ILE A 174 -16.72 -14.53 14.91
C ILE A 174 -16.69 -15.97 15.38
N CYS A 175 -16.07 -16.86 14.60
CA CYS A 175 -15.96 -18.27 14.98
C CYS A 175 -14.96 -18.45 16.13
N ALA A 176 -15.28 -19.37 17.03
CA ALA A 176 -14.44 -19.73 18.17
C ALA A 176 -13.64 -21.03 17.92
N GLY A 177 -14.10 -21.85 16.99
CA GLY A 177 -13.51 -23.14 16.63
C GLY A 177 -13.26 -23.28 15.13
N GLU A 178 -13.73 -24.36 14.54
CA GLU A 178 -13.59 -24.62 13.11
C GLU A 178 -14.61 -23.82 12.30
N LEU A 179 -14.14 -22.94 11.43
CA LEU A 179 -14.95 -21.98 10.67
C LEU A 179 -16.04 -22.68 9.84
N GLU A 180 -15.69 -23.73 9.13
CA GLU A 180 -16.63 -24.45 8.26
C GLU A 180 -17.74 -25.12 9.07
N ALA A 181 -17.39 -25.76 10.18
CA ALA A 181 -18.36 -26.41 11.06
C ALA A 181 -19.35 -25.42 11.67
N GLU A 182 -18.85 -24.26 12.16
CA GLU A 182 -19.72 -23.23 12.72
C GLU A 182 -20.58 -22.53 11.66
N ALA A 183 -20.07 -22.38 10.43
CA ALA A 183 -20.85 -21.83 9.31
C ALA A 183 -21.99 -22.77 8.90
N ILE A 184 -21.77 -24.09 8.90
CA ILE A 184 -22.79 -25.10 8.63
C ILE A 184 -23.90 -25.04 9.69
N VAL A 185 -23.53 -24.97 10.98
CA VAL A 185 -24.51 -24.84 12.08
C VAL A 185 -25.33 -23.55 11.90
N LEU A 186 -24.70 -22.43 11.57
CA LEU A 186 -25.40 -21.17 11.31
C LEU A 186 -26.35 -21.27 10.11
N ALA A 187 -25.92 -21.91 9.02
CA ALA A 187 -26.74 -22.10 7.83
C ALA A 187 -27.98 -22.97 8.12
N LEU A 188 -27.83 -24.04 8.90
CA LEU A 188 -28.94 -24.89 9.33
C LEU A 188 -29.91 -24.18 10.29
N GLN A 189 -29.38 -23.35 11.19
CA GLN A 189 -30.20 -22.50 12.06
C GLN A 189 -31.09 -21.57 11.24
N LEU A 190 -30.53 -20.87 10.24
CA LEU A 190 -31.29 -20.01 9.34
C LEU A 190 -32.33 -20.79 8.53
N ALA A 191 -31.98 -21.96 8.02
CA ALA A 191 -32.94 -22.81 7.31
C ALA A 191 -34.09 -23.28 8.22
N GLY A 192 -33.83 -23.55 9.50
CA GLY A 192 -34.82 -23.96 10.47
C GLY A 192 -35.82 -22.88 10.87
N THR A 193 -35.39 -21.61 10.82
CA THR A 193 -36.28 -20.47 11.13
C THR A 193 -37.24 -20.11 9.98
N GLY A 194 -36.94 -20.55 8.75
CA GLY A 194 -37.71 -20.17 7.54
C GLY A 194 -37.66 -18.67 7.19
N SER A 195 -36.92 -17.89 7.96
CA SER A 195 -36.76 -16.46 7.76
C SER A 195 -35.31 -16.04 7.91
N PHE A 196 -34.77 -15.35 6.93
CA PHE A 196 -33.41 -14.84 6.92
C PHE A 196 -33.34 -13.47 6.23
N ARG A 197 -32.35 -12.70 6.64
CA ARG A 197 -32.16 -11.32 6.21
C ARG A 197 -31.68 -11.25 4.77
N ARG A 198 -32.30 -10.42 3.94
CA ARG A 198 -31.79 -9.93 2.67
C ARG A 198 -31.29 -8.52 2.87
N THR A 199 -30.00 -8.29 2.75
CA THR A 199 -29.37 -7.01 3.09
C THR A 199 -29.92 -5.85 2.24
N GLY A 200 -30.18 -6.08 0.95
CA GLY A 200 -30.73 -5.07 0.05
C GLY A 200 -32.15 -4.60 0.41
N LEU A 201 -32.92 -5.42 1.14
CA LEU A 201 -34.28 -5.06 1.58
C LEU A 201 -34.32 -4.30 2.91
N LEU A 202 -33.17 -4.18 3.60
CA LEU A 202 -33.10 -3.36 4.80
C LEU A 202 -33.23 -1.86 4.45
N PRO A 203 -33.71 -1.02 5.38
CA PRO A 203 -33.76 0.41 5.17
C PRO A 203 -32.34 0.97 5.03
N PHE A 204 -32.17 1.97 4.18
CA PHE A 204 -30.90 2.72 4.11
C PHE A 204 -30.76 3.54 5.40
N LEU A 205 -29.75 3.22 6.21
CA LEU A 205 -29.54 3.86 7.51
C LEU A 205 -28.81 5.20 7.31
N ALA A 206 -29.58 6.23 6.97
CA ALA A 206 -29.08 7.60 6.86
C ALA A 206 -28.61 8.12 8.23
N ASP A 207 -27.65 9.03 8.21
CA ASP A 207 -27.17 9.76 9.39
C ASP A 207 -27.30 11.27 9.13
N PRO A 208 -28.25 11.97 9.75
CA PRO A 208 -28.45 13.40 9.57
C PRO A 208 -27.23 14.24 9.98
N ALA A 209 -26.33 13.70 10.80
CA ALA A 209 -25.10 14.37 11.20
C ALA A 209 -23.97 14.25 10.18
N VAL A 210 -24.18 13.57 9.04
CA VAL A 210 -23.21 13.53 7.95
C VAL A 210 -23.34 14.79 7.09
N ASP A 211 -22.32 15.65 7.16
CA ASP A 211 -22.17 16.80 6.27
C ASP A 211 -21.36 16.39 5.04
N PHE A 212 -22.02 16.18 3.91
CA PHE A 212 -21.38 15.78 2.65
C PHE A 212 -20.41 16.82 2.10
N ASP A 213 -20.62 18.11 2.36
CA ASP A 213 -19.71 19.16 1.91
C ASP A 213 -18.41 19.16 2.73
N GLN A 214 -18.52 18.93 4.04
CA GLN A 214 -17.36 18.76 4.91
C GLN A 214 -16.58 17.49 4.54
N GLU A 215 -17.27 16.36 4.31
CA GLU A 215 -16.64 15.12 3.86
C GLU A 215 -15.94 15.30 2.51
N ARG A 216 -16.56 16.00 1.57
CA ARG A 216 -15.96 16.35 0.28
C ARG A 216 -14.65 17.12 0.46
N LYS A 217 -14.66 18.18 1.27
CA LYS A 217 -13.44 18.96 1.59
C LYS A 217 -12.35 18.07 2.20
N ARG A 218 -12.71 17.23 3.15
CA ARG A 218 -11.81 16.30 3.83
C ARG A 218 -11.15 15.31 2.87
N VAL A 219 -11.93 14.70 1.99
CA VAL A 219 -11.45 13.67 1.07
C VAL A 219 -10.63 14.31 -0.06
N MET A 220 -11.12 15.40 -0.65
CA MET A 220 -10.44 16.09 -1.75
C MET A 220 -9.11 16.74 -1.33
N SER A 221 -8.91 17.02 -0.04
CA SER A 221 -7.59 17.46 0.45
C SER A 221 -6.51 16.38 0.33
N ARG A 222 -6.90 15.10 0.33
CA ARG A 222 -5.99 13.94 0.27
C ARG A 222 -5.92 13.29 -1.10
N LEU A 223 -7.04 13.21 -1.81
CA LEU A 223 -7.21 12.51 -3.08
C LEU A 223 -7.50 13.51 -4.21
N ARG A 224 -6.67 14.57 -4.30
CA ARG A 224 -6.82 15.64 -5.28
C ARG A 224 -6.80 15.10 -6.72
N GLY A 225 -7.67 15.64 -7.56
CA GLY A 225 -7.74 15.28 -8.97
C GLY A 225 -8.32 13.89 -9.27
N GLN A 226 -8.65 13.08 -8.25
CA GLN A 226 -9.26 11.78 -8.47
C GLN A 226 -10.79 11.91 -8.63
N PRO A 227 -11.41 11.31 -9.67
CA PRO A 227 -12.85 11.41 -9.92
C PRO A 227 -13.70 10.49 -9.02
N ALA A 228 -13.14 9.39 -8.51
CA ALA A 228 -13.90 8.41 -7.72
C ALA A 228 -14.45 8.96 -6.39
N PRO A 229 -13.68 9.69 -5.56
CA PRO A 229 -14.20 10.18 -4.27
C PRO A 229 -15.43 11.08 -4.37
N PRO A 230 -15.48 12.11 -5.25
CA PRO A 230 -16.69 12.90 -5.41
C PRO A 230 -17.87 12.09 -5.97
N ALA A 231 -17.62 11.14 -6.89
CA ALA A 231 -18.67 10.26 -7.40
C ALA A 231 -19.25 9.35 -6.31
N ILE A 232 -18.43 8.83 -5.41
CA ILE A 232 -18.86 8.04 -4.24
C ILE A 232 -19.77 8.87 -3.33
N LEU A 233 -19.36 10.11 -3.01
CA LEU A 233 -20.15 11.01 -2.15
C LEU A 233 -21.51 11.34 -2.77
N GLU A 234 -21.53 11.65 -4.07
CA GLU A 234 -22.77 11.97 -4.78
C GLU A 234 -23.70 10.75 -4.86
N LEU A 235 -23.14 9.58 -5.18
CA LEU A 235 -23.91 8.34 -5.23
C LEU A 235 -24.56 8.00 -3.88
N LEU A 236 -23.78 8.03 -2.79
CA LEU A 236 -24.30 7.71 -1.46
C LEU A 236 -25.35 8.72 -1.00
N LYS A 237 -25.16 10.02 -1.30
CA LYS A 237 -26.13 11.08 -1.04
C LYS A 237 -27.45 10.84 -1.80
N SER A 238 -27.34 10.54 -3.10
CA SER A 238 -28.50 10.29 -3.96
C SER A 238 -29.21 8.96 -3.65
N SER A 239 -28.53 8.01 -2.98
CA SER A 239 -29.11 6.72 -2.60
C SER A 239 -29.98 6.80 -1.32
N ILE A 240 -29.94 7.91 -0.58
CA ILE A 240 -30.74 8.08 0.63
C ILE A 240 -32.22 8.06 0.24
N GLY A 241 -32.98 7.13 0.83
CA GLY A 241 -34.43 6.98 0.59
C GLY A 241 -34.80 6.17 -0.66
N LEU A 242 -33.80 5.74 -1.47
CA LEU A 242 -34.06 4.89 -2.63
C LEU A 242 -34.16 3.40 -2.25
N GLY A 243 -34.91 2.65 -3.06
CA GLY A 243 -34.87 1.20 -3.08
C GLY A 243 -33.49 0.69 -3.55
N VAL A 244 -33.19 -0.58 -3.24
CA VAL A 244 -31.88 -1.17 -3.62
C VAL A 244 -31.70 -1.21 -5.12
N GLU A 245 -32.74 -1.51 -5.90
CA GLU A 245 -32.66 -1.62 -7.36
C GLU A 245 -32.34 -0.28 -8.03
N GLU A 246 -33.02 0.79 -7.59
CA GLU A 246 -32.75 2.16 -8.08
C GLU A 246 -31.33 2.60 -7.70
N GLY A 247 -30.92 2.34 -6.46
CA GLY A 247 -29.57 2.65 -5.99
C GLY A 247 -28.50 1.86 -6.75
N MET A 248 -28.74 0.59 -7.05
CA MET A 248 -27.83 -0.24 -7.86
C MET A 248 -27.73 0.23 -9.32
N ALA A 249 -28.81 0.77 -9.90
CA ALA A 249 -28.78 1.36 -11.23
C ALA A 249 -27.87 2.60 -11.26
N LEU A 250 -27.97 3.49 -10.26
CA LEU A 250 -27.09 4.64 -10.10
C LEU A 250 -25.62 4.21 -9.87
N GLU A 251 -25.41 3.23 -9.00
CA GLU A 251 -24.07 2.64 -8.74
C GLU A 251 -23.45 2.12 -10.03
N ARG A 252 -24.20 1.33 -10.81
CA ARG A 252 -23.72 0.75 -12.06
C ARG A 252 -23.31 1.81 -13.07
N HIS A 253 -24.13 2.86 -13.22
CA HIS A 253 -23.81 3.97 -14.12
C HIS A 253 -22.51 4.67 -13.69
N ALA A 254 -22.37 5.03 -12.42
CA ALA A 254 -21.19 5.68 -11.89
C ALA A 254 -19.93 4.77 -11.99
N PHE A 255 -20.07 3.48 -11.68
CA PHE A 255 -18.99 2.50 -11.82
C PHE A 255 -18.46 2.40 -13.25
N LEU A 256 -19.35 2.27 -14.23
CA LEU A 256 -18.96 2.16 -15.65
C LEU A 256 -18.26 3.41 -16.14
N SER A 257 -18.74 4.60 -15.76
CA SER A 257 -18.07 5.87 -16.06
C SER A 257 -16.66 5.94 -15.48
N LEU A 258 -16.48 5.59 -14.20
CA LEU A 258 -15.17 5.58 -13.57
C LEU A 258 -14.25 4.50 -14.17
N ARG A 259 -14.76 3.31 -14.47
CA ARG A 259 -13.99 2.21 -15.09
C ARG A 259 -13.40 2.61 -16.44
N ALA A 260 -14.12 3.42 -17.20
CA ALA A 260 -13.68 3.93 -18.49
C ALA A 260 -12.71 5.13 -18.39
N SER A 261 -12.55 5.71 -17.20
CA SER A 261 -11.72 6.90 -17.03
C SER A 261 -10.21 6.61 -17.16
N PRO A 262 -9.41 7.56 -17.69
CA PRO A 262 -7.96 7.43 -17.75
C PRO A 262 -7.33 7.38 -16.35
N GLU A 263 -7.91 8.04 -15.36
CA GLU A 263 -7.44 8.04 -13.97
C GLU A 263 -7.53 6.63 -13.37
N SER A 264 -8.65 5.94 -13.57
CA SER A 264 -8.78 4.55 -13.12
C SER A 264 -7.81 3.62 -13.87
N ALA A 265 -7.62 3.82 -15.17
CA ALA A 265 -6.64 3.04 -15.94
C ALA A 265 -5.21 3.25 -15.38
N ALA A 266 -4.83 4.50 -15.07
CA ALA A 266 -3.54 4.84 -14.50
C ALA A 266 -3.35 4.26 -13.09
N LEU A 267 -4.36 4.36 -12.22
CA LEU A 267 -4.29 3.80 -10.86
C LEU A 267 -4.21 2.27 -10.87
N ARG A 268 -4.93 1.59 -11.77
CA ARG A 268 -4.79 0.14 -11.96
C ARG A 268 -3.40 -0.24 -12.46
N HIS A 269 -2.83 0.54 -13.39
CA HIS A 269 -1.45 0.34 -13.84
C HIS A 269 -0.47 0.46 -12.67
N ALA A 270 -0.57 1.53 -11.88
CA ALA A 270 0.27 1.74 -10.70
C ALA A 270 0.12 0.60 -9.68
N PHE A 271 -1.12 0.13 -9.44
CA PHE A 271 -1.40 -0.99 -8.56
C PHE A 271 -0.67 -2.28 -9.00
N PHE A 272 -0.69 -2.59 -10.30
CA PHE A 272 0.04 -3.75 -10.82
C PHE A 272 1.55 -3.53 -10.79
N ALA A 273 2.03 -2.34 -11.12
CA ALA A 273 3.44 -2.01 -11.08
C ALA A 273 4.03 -2.14 -9.66
N GLU A 274 3.33 -1.65 -8.63
CA GLU A 274 3.73 -1.80 -7.23
C GLU A 274 3.77 -3.27 -6.76
N ARG A 275 2.94 -4.13 -7.34
CA ARG A 275 2.82 -5.56 -7.00
C ARG A 275 3.58 -6.48 -7.92
N ALA A 276 3.94 -6.01 -9.11
CA ALA A 276 4.81 -6.77 -9.98
C ALA A 276 6.08 -7.09 -9.19
N ARG A 277 6.48 -8.37 -9.16
CA ARG A 277 7.81 -8.74 -8.69
C ARG A 277 8.80 -8.08 -9.63
N THR A 278 9.12 -6.83 -9.33
CA THR A 278 10.04 -6.01 -10.10
C THR A 278 11.40 -6.68 -10.07
N GLY A 279 11.77 -7.22 -11.22
CA GLY A 279 13.05 -7.86 -11.43
C GLY A 279 12.94 -9.33 -11.85
N ARG A 280 12.48 -9.58 -13.07
CA ARG A 280 12.84 -10.84 -13.76
C ARG A 280 14.35 -11.08 -13.80
N SER A 281 15.16 -10.04 -13.54
CA SER A 281 16.63 -10.09 -13.48
C SER A 281 17.19 -10.38 -12.09
N VAL A 282 16.39 -10.32 -11.00
CA VAL A 282 16.85 -10.60 -9.64
C VAL A 282 16.01 -11.76 -9.10
N THR A 283 16.53 -12.97 -9.22
CA THR A 283 15.90 -14.21 -8.73
C THR A 283 16.47 -14.59 -7.37
N GLY A 284 15.66 -15.16 -6.50
CA GLY A 284 16.03 -15.62 -5.16
C GLY A 284 15.62 -14.64 -4.04
N ASP A 285 15.69 -15.11 -2.82
CA ASP A 285 15.36 -14.33 -1.62
C ASP A 285 16.56 -13.64 -0.97
N GLY A 286 17.76 -13.86 -1.53
CA GLY A 286 19.01 -13.37 -0.96
C GLY A 286 19.38 -14.05 0.37
N ARG A 287 20.44 -13.55 1.00
CA ARG A 287 20.85 -14.00 2.35
C ARG A 287 19.84 -13.49 3.40
N PRO A 288 19.54 -14.27 4.44
CA PRO A 288 18.74 -13.80 5.56
C PRO A 288 19.38 -12.59 6.25
N LEU A 289 18.61 -11.56 6.51
CA LEU A 289 19.04 -10.37 7.25
C LEU A 289 18.36 -10.38 8.63
N GLY A 290 19.14 -10.66 9.68
CA GLY A 290 18.68 -10.69 11.07
C GLY A 290 18.98 -9.41 11.83
N SER A 291 20.01 -8.64 11.41
CA SER A 291 20.46 -7.42 12.08
C SER A 291 20.99 -6.40 11.08
N CYS A 292 20.82 -5.11 11.38
CA CYS A 292 21.26 -4.02 10.52
C CYS A 292 22.09 -2.98 11.29
N ALA A 293 23.00 -2.32 10.58
CA ALA A 293 23.63 -1.09 11.06
C ALA A 293 23.36 0.06 10.07
N VAL A 294 23.25 1.27 10.60
CA VAL A 294 23.11 2.51 9.83
C VAL A 294 24.22 3.46 10.26
N ILE A 295 25.05 3.89 9.32
CA ILE A 295 26.18 4.78 9.58
C ILE A 295 25.77 6.21 9.27
N GLY A 296 25.80 7.06 10.29
CA GLY A 296 25.31 8.44 10.26
C GLY A 296 23.93 8.58 10.90
N ALA A 297 23.79 9.51 11.83
CA ALA A 297 22.55 9.80 12.56
C ALA A 297 21.84 11.09 12.09
N GLY A 298 22.09 11.49 10.84
CA GLY A 298 21.37 12.58 10.18
C GLY A 298 19.91 12.22 9.87
N THR A 299 19.19 13.11 9.20
CA THR A 299 17.76 12.93 8.83
C THR A 299 17.51 11.61 8.11
N MET A 300 18.35 11.26 7.12
CA MET A 300 18.20 10.02 6.37
C MET A 300 18.50 8.79 7.23
N GLY A 301 19.63 8.80 7.98
CA GLY A 301 20.01 7.68 8.84
C GLY A 301 18.96 7.37 9.90
N GLN A 302 18.40 8.39 10.56
CA GLN A 302 17.30 8.21 11.50
C GLN A 302 16.05 7.60 10.84
N GLY A 303 15.65 8.14 9.69
CA GLY A 303 14.48 7.61 8.97
C GLY A 303 14.65 6.16 8.50
N ILE A 304 15.88 5.78 8.05
CA ILE A 304 16.22 4.40 7.68
C ILE A 304 16.19 3.50 8.91
N ALA A 305 16.80 3.92 10.03
CA ALA A 305 16.81 3.15 11.27
C ALA A 305 15.38 2.88 11.79
N ILE A 306 14.51 3.89 11.76
CA ILE A 306 13.09 3.75 12.12
C ILE A 306 12.41 2.72 11.20
N ALA A 307 12.60 2.82 9.87
CA ALA A 307 11.97 1.89 8.93
C ALA A 307 12.41 0.43 9.16
N LEU A 308 13.70 0.21 9.46
CA LEU A 308 14.25 -1.11 9.80
C LEU A 308 13.66 -1.66 11.12
N ALA A 309 13.61 -0.81 12.16
CA ALA A 309 13.08 -1.18 13.46
C ALA A 309 11.57 -1.50 13.41
N ASP A 310 10.79 -0.73 12.65
CA ASP A 310 9.36 -0.97 12.42
C ASP A 310 9.10 -2.30 11.70
N ALA A 311 10.05 -2.76 10.87
CA ALA A 311 10.02 -4.07 10.22
C ALA A 311 10.53 -5.22 11.11
N GLY A 312 10.81 -4.93 12.40
CA GLY A 312 11.21 -5.92 13.40
C GLY A 312 12.69 -6.28 13.38
N LEU A 313 13.55 -5.45 12.77
CA LEU A 313 14.99 -5.66 12.74
C LEU A 313 15.68 -4.93 13.89
N PRO A 314 16.62 -5.56 14.63
CA PRO A 314 17.57 -4.87 15.49
C PRO A 314 18.46 -3.94 14.66
N VAL A 315 18.66 -2.70 15.11
CA VAL A 315 19.42 -1.68 14.40
C VAL A 315 20.46 -1.06 15.32
N VAL A 316 21.71 -1.02 14.84
CA VAL A 316 22.76 -0.20 15.43
C VAL A 316 22.95 1.04 14.58
N MET A 317 22.61 2.21 15.09
CA MET A 317 22.89 3.49 14.44
C MET A 317 24.21 4.04 14.95
N VAL A 318 25.17 4.25 14.07
CA VAL A 318 26.51 4.72 14.43
C VAL A 318 26.63 6.20 14.09
N GLU A 319 27.06 6.99 15.07
CA GLU A 319 27.38 8.40 14.89
C GLU A 319 28.59 8.77 15.75
N LEU A 320 29.61 9.34 15.12
CA LEU A 320 30.89 9.63 15.80
C LEU A 320 30.83 10.91 16.62
N ASP A 321 30.05 11.91 16.20
CA ASP A 321 29.91 13.18 16.91
C ASP A 321 28.93 13.06 18.09
N GLU A 322 29.36 13.41 19.29
CA GLU A 322 28.54 13.32 20.51
C GLU A 322 27.29 14.23 20.47
N GLY A 323 27.47 15.44 19.94
CA GLY A 323 26.37 16.39 19.80
C GLY A 323 25.31 15.87 18.80
N ALA A 324 25.74 15.25 17.68
CA ALA A 324 24.83 14.63 16.72
C ALA A 324 24.12 13.41 17.33
N ARG A 325 24.81 12.57 18.11
CA ARG A 325 24.19 11.47 18.86
C ARG A 325 23.09 11.95 19.81
N SER A 326 23.37 13.00 20.58
CA SER A 326 22.40 13.58 21.51
C SER A 326 21.17 14.13 20.79
N ARG A 327 21.37 14.85 19.67
CA ARG A 327 20.26 15.35 18.82
C ARG A 327 19.46 14.21 18.23
N ALA A 328 20.12 13.15 17.74
CA ALA A 328 19.45 11.98 17.19
C ALA A 328 18.58 11.25 18.22
N ARG A 329 19.10 11.06 19.44
CA ARG A 329 18.32 10.47 20.56
C ARG A 329 17.06 11.28 20.84
N ALA A 330 17.22 12.58 21.05
CA ALA A 330 16.08 13.47 21.29
C ALA A 330 15.06 13.47 20.12
N SER A 331 15.52 13.31 18.89
CA SER A 331 14.65 13.21 17.70
C SER A 331 13.87 11.89 17.67
N LEU A 332 14.50 10.76 17.99
CA LEU A 332 13.85 9.45 18.07
C LEU A 332 12.81 9.44 19.20
N ASP A 333 13.10 10.04 20.35
CA ASP A 333 12.16 10.16 21.48
C ASP A 333 10.93 10.99 21.09
N ARG A 334 11.12 12.13 20.39
CA ARG A 334 10.00 12.93 19.86
C ARG A 334 9.19 12.15 18.82
N HIS A 335 9.85 11.39 17.97
CA HIS A 335 9.15 10.53 17.00
C HIS A 335 8.27 9.50 17.69
N LEU A 336 8.80 8.80 18.70
CA LEU A 336 8.04 7.83 19.50
C LEU A 336 6.84 8.50 20.18
N ALA A 337 7.03 9.63 20.84
CA ALA A 337 5.95 10.37 21.50
C ALA A 337 4.83 10.77 20.51
N ALA A 338 5.21 11.22 19.31
CA ALA A 338 4.25 11.56 18.25
C ALA A 338 3.47 10.33 17.73
N GLN A 339 4.12 9.17 17.60
CA GLN A 339 3.46 7.94 17.20
C GLN A 339 2.46 7.45 18.26
N VAL A 340 2.85 7.44 19.52
CA VAL A 340 1.99 7.07 20.65
C VAL A 340 0.77 8.01 20.74
N LYS A 341 1.00 9.32 20.59
CA LYS A 341 -0.10 10.30 20.57
C LYS A 341 -1.09 10.06 19.42
N ARG A 342 -0.59 9.68 18.25
CA ARG A 342 -1.41 9.43 17.06
C ARG A 342 -2.21 8.13 17.15
N ASP A 343 -1.61 7.08 17.73
CA ASP A 343 -2.23 5.76 17.89
C ASP A 343 -1.90 5.19 19.28
N PRO A 344 -2.64 5.61 20.32
CA PRO A 344 -2.43 5.12 21.68
C PRO A 344 -2.66 3.62 21.84
N LYS A 345 -3.50 3.01 21.00
CA LYS A 345 -3.76 1.56 21.05
C LYS A 345 -2.56 0.72 20.62
N ALA A 346 -1.66 1.29 19.84
CA ALA A 346 -0.44 0.63 19.36
C ALA A 346 0.80 1.04 20.17
N GLU A 347 0.67 1.66 21.35
CA GLU A 347 1.81 2.15 22.14
C GLU A 347 2.87 1.08 22.40
N ALA A 348 2.47 -0.12 22.83
CA ALA A 348 3.40 -1.23 23.09
C ALA A 348 4.22 -1.60 21.84
N LYS A 349 3.60 -1.58 20.66
CA LYS A 349 4.27 -1.81 19.38
C LYS A 349 5.27 -0.70 19.06
N HIS A 350 4.89 0.57 19.26
CA HIS A 350 5.78 1.71 19.00
C HIS A 350 6.99 1.73 19.92
N ARG A 351 6.81 1.41 21.22
CA ARG A 351 7.91 1.27 22.17
C ARG A 351 8.85 0.13 21.80
N ALA A 352 8.30 -1.05 21.49
CA ALA A 352 9.11 -2.19 21.06
C ALA A 352 9.89 -1.90 19.76
N SER A 353 9.38 -1.08 18.85
CA SER A 353 10.12 -0.62 17.67
C SER A 353 11.29 0.30 18.08
N ALA A 354 11.05 1.30 18.91
CA ALA A 354 12.08 2.22 19.36
C ALA A 354 13.23 1.53 20.13
N GLU A 355 12.92 0.53 20.96
CA GLU A 355 13.88 -0.29 21.71
C GLU A 355 14.84 -1.10 20.83
N ARG A 356 14.47 -1.36 19.56
CA ARG A 356 15.35 -2.03 18.59
C ARG A 356 16.47 -1.14 18.08
N ILE A 357 16.42 0.18 18.31
CA ILE A 357 17.43 1.13 17.83
C ILE A 357 18.41 1.43 18.96
N ARG A 358 19.64 0.96 18.80
CA ARG A 358 20.78 1.30 19.67
C ARG A 358 21.68 2.30 18.96
N ILE A 359 22.10 3.36 19.64
CA ILE A 359 23.07 4.33 19.10
C ILE A 359 24.46 3.96 19.63
N ALA A 360 25.44 3.88 18.72
CA ALA A 360 26.85 3.61 19.01
C ALA A 360 27.71 4.82 18.59
N ASP A 361 28.87 4.94 19.23
CA ASP A 361 29.82 6.03 19.05
C ASP A 361 31.03 5.66 18.18
N SER A 362 31.09 4.41 17.73
CA SER A 362 32.17 3.93 16.90
C SER A 362 31.68 2.94 15.82
N LEU A 363 32.45 2.81 14.72
CA LEU A 363 32.11 1.93 13.60
C LEU A 363 32.14 0.45 14.00
N GLU A 364 32.89 0.08 15.03
CA GLU A 364 32.93 -1.29 15.59
C GLU A 364 31.54 -1.77 16.03
N GLY A 365 30.65 -0.84 16.39
CA GLY A 365 29.25 -1.14 16.67
C GLY A 365 28.52 -1.81 15.52
N ALA A 366 28.98 -1.68 14.28
CA ALA A 366 28.41 -2.30 13.10
C ALA A 366 28.98 -3.68 12.75
N SER A 367 30.04 -4.14 13.44
CA SER A 367 30.80 -5.34 13.08
C SER A 367 29.99 -6.64 13.01
N SER A 368 28.94 -6.76 13.80
CA SER A 368 28.07 -7.93 13.87
C SER A 368 26.82 -7.86 12.97
N ALA A 369 26.63 -6.78 12.23
CA ALA A 369 25.48 -6.61 11.36
C ALA A 369 25.54 -7.50 10.11
N ASP A 370 24.37 -7.96 9.64
CA ASP A 370 24.24 -8.67 8.35
C ASP A 370 24.19 -7.71 7.18
N LEU A 371 23.70 -6.48 7.45
CA LEU A 371 23.63 -5.39 6.48
C LEU A 371 24.07 -4.09 7.15
N VAL A 372 24.95 -3.35 6.47
CA VAL A 372 25.35 -1.99 6.87
C VAL A 372 24.93 -1.02 5.80
N ILE A 373 24.13 -0.01 6.17
CA ILE A 373 23.68 1.07 5.27
C ILE A 373 24.40 2.36 5.66
N GLU A 374 25.24 2.87 4.76
CA GLU A 374 25.94 4.14 4.93
C GLU A 374 25.00 5.30 4.51
N ALA A 375 24.84 6.27 5.40
CA ALA A 375 24.04 7.49 5.24
C ALA A 375 24.79 8.73 5.81
N VAL A 376 26.12 8.78 5.62
CA VAL A 376 26.96 9.91 6.00
C VAL A 376 26.92 11.02 4.95
N PHE A 377 27.73 12.07 5.15
CA PHE A 377 27.80 13.21 4.25
C PHE A 377 28.09 12.80 2.80
N GLU A 378 27.50 13.51 1.82
CA GLU A 378 27.58 13.19 0.38
C GLU A 378 28.93 13.68 -0.21
N ASP A 379 29.99 12.98 0.15
CA ASP A 379 31.37 13.21 -0.29
C ASP A 379 32.06 11.89 -0.56
N LEU A 380 32.69 11.76 -1.73
CA LEU A 380 33.28 10.51 -2.20
C LEU A 380 34.39 9.99 -1.27
N GLU A 381 35.32 10.87 -0.85
CA GLU A 381 36.44 10.45 -0.01
C GLU A 381 36.00 10.10 1.42
N VAL A 382 35.00 10.80 1.94
CA VAL A 382 34.40 10.43 3.22
C VAL A 382 33.78 9.05 3.14
N LYS A 383 33.00 8.76 2.09
CA LYS A 383 32.38 7.44 1.90
C LYS A 383 33.41 6.34 1.67
N ARG A 384 34.41 6.57 0.84
CA ARG A 384 35.53 5.64 0.64
C ARG A 384 36.25 5.28 1.95
N LYS A 385 36.52 6.28 2.78
CA LYS A 385 37.15 6.06 4.11
C LYS A 385 36.24 5.22 5.01
N VAL A 386 34.95 5.53 5.06
CA VAL A 386 33.97 4.78 5.86
C VAL A 386 33.91 3.32 5.37
N PHE A 387 33.80 3.09 4.07
CA PHE A 387 33.68 1.73 3.53
C PHE A 387 34.95 0.89 3.69
N ARG A 388 36.15 1.47 3.58
CA ARG A 388 37.42 0.76 3.92
C ARG A 388 37.39 0.26 5.38
N THR A 389 36.95 1.13 6.32
CA THR A 389 36.88 0.75 7.72
C THR A 389 35.81 -0.30 7.96
N LEU A 390 34.62 -0.11 7.39
CA LEU A 390 33.50 -1.04 7.55
C LEU A 390 33.85 -2.44 7.02
N GLU A 391 34.50 -2.53 5.86
CA GLU A 391 34.88 -3.82 5.30
C GLU A 391 35.91 -4.55 6.17
N ALA A 392 36.83 -3.81 6.80
CA ALA A 392 37.84 -4.38 7.69
C ALA A 392 37.25 -4.98 8.97
N ILE A 393 36.17 -4.39 9.49
CA ILE A 393 35.54 -4.84 10.75
C ILE A 393 34.32 -5.76 10.54
N ALA A 394 33.67 -5.69 9.38
CA ALA A 394 32.48 -6.45 9.07
C ALA A 394 32.79 -7.94 8.84
N ARG A 395 31.87 -8.80 9.25
CA ARG A 395 31.98 -10.24 9.00
C ARG A 395 31.98 -10.55 7.49
N PRO A 396 32.67 -11.62 7.06
CA PRO A 396 32.49 -12.13 5.71
C PRO A 396 31.01 -12.38 5.39
N GLY A 397 30.55 -11.91 4.24
CA GLY A 397 29.15 -12.03 3.83
C GLY A 397 28.22 -10.91 4.33
N THR A 398 28.71 -9.94 5.11
CA THR A 398 27.95 -8.72 5.42
C THR A 398 27.70 -7.95 4.13
N VAL A 399 26.45 -7.58 3.88
CA VAL A 399 26.06 -6.71 2.77
C VAL A 399 26.38 -5.26 3.13
N LEU A 400 27.14 -4.57 2.29
CA LEU A 400 27.46 -3.15 2.42
C LEU A 400 26.60 -2.34 1.44
N ALA A 401 25.95 -1.30 1.90
CA ALA A 401 25.07 -0.47 1.07
C ALA A 401 25.34 1.02 1.27
N SER A 402 25.36 1.79 0.18
CA SER A 402 25.37 3.26 0.26
C SER A 402 23.98 3.84 -0.04
N ASN A 403 23.57 4.83 0.76
CA ASN A 403 22.35 5.62 0.49
C ASN A 403 22.67 6.89 -0.31
N THR A 404 23.80 6.94 -1.03
CA THR A 404 24.14 8.08 -1.89
C THR A 404 23.00 8.41 -2.86
N SER A 405 22.84 9.70 -3.16
CA SER A 405 21.83 10.17 -4.12
C SER A 405 22.39 10.45 -5.51
N TYR A 406 23.71 10.73 -5.60
CA TYR A 406 24.33 11.24 -6.83
C TYR A 406 25.71 10.68 -7.13
N LEU A 407 26.45 10.17 -6.12
CA LEU A 407 27.78 9.64 -6.33
C LEU A 407 27.72 8.32 -7.10
N ASP A 408 28.75 8.10 -7.94
CA ASP A 408 28.91 6.84 -8.65
C ASP A 408 29.26 5.72 -7.67
N LEU A 409 28.45 4.66 -7.66
CA LEU A 409 28.66 3.52 -6.78
C LEU A 409 29.93 2.75 -7.12
N ASP A 410 30.34 2.75 -8.39
CA ASP A 410 31.56 2.07 -8.81
C ASP A 410 32.79 2.79 -8.25
N ASP A 411 32.78 4.13 -8.23
CA ASP A 411 33.86 4.94 -7.60
C ASP A 411 33.96 4.68 -6.08
N ILE A 412 32.81 4.46 -5.42
CA ILE A 412 32.80 4.08 -3.99
C ILE A 412 33.32 2.65 -3.82
N ALA A 413 32.94 1.74 -4.69
CA ALA A 413 33.29 0.33 -4.61
C ALA A 413 34.78 0.04 -4.91
N GLU A 414 35.53 0.96 -5.59
CA GLU A 414 36.95 0.81 -5.90
C GLU A 414 37.83 0.51 -4.67
N VAL A 415 37.43 0.95 -3.49
CA VAL A 415 38.21 0.76 -2.27
C VAL A 415 37.92 -0.55 -1.55
N LEU A 416 36.93 -1.33 -2.03
CA LEU A 416 36.50 -2.57 -1.40
C LEU A 416 37.28 -3.78 -1.94
N GLN A 417 37.59 -4.71 -1.04
CA GLN A 417 38.16 -6.03 -1.38
C GLN A 417 37.07 -7.02 -1.78
N ARG A 418 35.84 -6.82 -1.28
CA ARG A 418 34.66 -7.64 -1.55
C ARG A 418 33.54 -6.84 -2.23
N PRO A 419 33.77 -6.22 -3.39
CA PRO A 419 32.80 -5.36 -4.04
C PRO A 419 31.55 -6.12 -4.53
N ALA A 420 31.56 -7.45 -4.55
CA ALA A 420 30.40 -8.28 -4.85
C ALA A 420 29.31 -8.20 -3.75
N ASP A 421 29.69 -7.86 -2.50
CA ASP A 421 28.79 -7.69 -1.37
C ASP A 421 28.29 -6.23 -1.23
N PHE A 422 28.57 -5.36 -2.21
CA PHE A 422 28.21 -3.94 -2.20
C PHE A 422 27.10 -3.60 -3.18
N LEU A 423 26.20 -2.67 -2.80
CA LEU A 423 25.12 -2.12 -3.63
C LEU A 423 24.69 -0.72 -3.18
N GLY A 424 23.88 -0.03 -3.99
CA GLY A 424 23.15 1.17 -3.55
C GLY A 424 21.78 0.80 -2.99
N LEU A 425 21.41 1.42 -1.85
CA LEU A 425 20.06 1.42 -1.31
C LEU A 425 19.62 2.87 -1.12
N HIS A 426 19.09 3.46 -2.20
CA HIS A 426 18.69 4.85 -2.20
C HIS A 426 17.25 5.00 -1.69
N PHE A 427 17.13 5.53 -0.49
CA PHE A 427 15.86 5.89 0.15
C PHE A 427 15.50 7.35 -0.13
N PHE A 428 14.22 7.66 -0.16
CA PHE A 428 13.71 9.02 -0.31
C PHE A 428 13.26 9.60 1.03
N SER A 429 13.50 10.90 1.22
CA SER A 429 13.15 11.61 2.47
C SER A 429 11.65 11.93 2.55
N PRO A 430 11.00 11.68 3.69
CA PRO A 430 11.44 10.97 4.90
C PRO A 430 11.49 9.45 4.69
N ALA A 431 12.63 8.81 5.02
CA ALA A 431 12.88 7.41 4.66
C ALA A 431 11.92 6.41 5.31
N ASN A 432 11.36 6.71 6.47
CA ASN A 432 10.35 5.87 7.14
C ASN A 432 8.94 6.00 6.51
N ILE A 433 8.68 7.03 5.69
CA ILE A 433 7.35 7.31 5.09
C ILE A 433 7.32 6.97 3.61
N MET A 434 8.34 7.40 2.86
CA MET A 434 8.38 7.25 1.39
C MET A 434 8.46 5.79 0.99
N LYS A 435 7.59 5.38 0.04
CA LYS A 435 7.47 3.97 -0.35
C LYS A 435 8.59 3.47 -1.25
N LEU A 436 9.10 4.30 -2.15
CA LEU A 436 10.12 3.90 -3.12
C LEU A 436 11.47 3.66 -2.43
N VAL A 437 12.14 2.58 -2.79
CA VAL A 437 13.57 2.37 -2.57
C VAL A 437 14.21 1.86 -3.85
N GLU A 438 15.24 2.56 -4.31
CA GLU A 438 16.02 2.15 -5.47
C GLU A 438 17.12 1.21 -5.03
N VAL A 439 17.12 -0.01 -5.57
CA VAL A 439 18.15 -1.03 -5.34
C VAL A 439 19.13 -0.95 -6.51
N VAL A 440 20.21 -0.23 -6.30
CA VAL A 440 21.11 0.16 -7.38
C VAL A 440 22.29 -0.82 -7.49
N ARG A 441 22.48 -1.34 -8.69
CA ARG A 441 23.55 -2.29 -9.02
C ARG A 441 24.83 -1.53 -9.37
N ALA A 442 25.89 -1.69 -8.57
CA ALA A 442 27.25 -1.39 -9.01
C ALA A 442 27.75 -2.50 -9.96
N LYS A 443 28.79 -2.24 -10.77
CA LYS A 443 29.32 -3.21 -11.75
C LYS A 443 29.63 -4.56 -11.12
N SER A 444 30.20 -4.55 -9.92
CA SER A 444 30.65 -5.74 -9.20
C SER A 444 29.59 -6.36 -8.29
N SER A 445 28.41 -5.73 -8.09
CA SER A 445 27.36 -6.26 -7.22
C SER A 445 26.91 -7.65 -7.66
N SER A 446 26.92 -8.63 -6.75
CA SER A 446 26.43 -9.98 -7.02
C SER A 446 24.91 -10.02 -7.14
N ALA A 447 24.38 -11.03 -7.84
CA ALA A 447 22.95 -11.26 -7.93
C ALA A 447 22.32 -11.52 -6.55
N GLU A 448 23.02 -12.20 -5.66
CA GLU A 448 22.61 -12.48 -4.30
C GLU A 448 22.51 -11.21 -3.46
N THR A 449 23.50 -10.31 -3.56
CA THR A 449 23.49 -9.01 -2.87
C THR A 449 22.31 -8.14 -3.32
N LEU A 450 22.02 -8.13 -4.62
CA LEU A 450 20.83 -7.43 -5.13
C LEU A 450 19.52 -8.06 -4.65
N ALA A 451 19.46 -9.40 -4.58
CA ALA A 451 18.31 -10.11 -4.04
C ALA A 451 18.07 -9.75 -2.56
N CYS A 452 19.15 -9.59 -1.75
CA CYS A 452 19.06 -9.09 -0.38
C CYS A 452 18.43 -7.69 -0.30
N GLY A 453 18.88 -6.75 -1.13
CA GLY A 453 18.32 -5.39 -1.19
C GLY A 453 16.83 -5.39 -1.58
N MET A 454 16.47 -6.19 -2.58
CA MET A 454 15.08 -6.36 -3.01
C MET A 454 14.20 -6.99 -1.91
N ALA A 455 14.70 -8.02 -1.22
CA ALA A 455 14.00 -8.67 -0.11
C ALA A 455 13.81 -7.72 1.07
N LEU A 456 14.86 -6.95 1.41
CA LEU A 456 14.79 -5.92 2.44
C LEU A 456 13.70 -4.89 2.11
N GLY A 457 13.70 -4.32 0.91
CA GLY A 457 12.70 -3.33 0.52
C GLY A 457 11.27 -3.84 0.68
N ARG A 458 11.01 -5.10 0.31
CA ARG A 458 9.70 -5.76 0.54
C ARG A 458 9.40 -5.93 2.03
N ARG A 459 10.38 -6.36 2.84
CA ARG A 459 10.21 -6.51 4.31
C ARG A 459 9.89 -5.19 4.98
N LEU A 460 10.43 -4.08 4.50
CA LEU A 460 10.14 -2.73 4.96
C LEU A 460 8.75 -2.20 4.50
N GLY A 461 7.97 -2.99 3.77
CA GLY A 461 6.70 -2.55 3.18
C GLY A 461 6.87 -1.49 2.09
N LYS A 462 8.06 -1.41 1.49
CA LYS A 462 8.36 -0.46 0.41
C LYS A 462 8.18 -1.11 -0.97
N VAL A 463 8.31 -0.28 -1.98
CA VAL A 463 8.36 -0.68 -3.39
C VAL A 463 9.83 -0.67 -3.83
N PRO A 464 10.56 -1.79 -3.72
CA PRO A 464 11.93 -1.87 -4.18
C PRO A 464 11.97 -1.98 -5.70
N VAL A 465 12.79 -1.16 -6.35
CA VAL A 465 12.97 -1.18 -7.81
C VAL A 465 14.44 -1.35 -8.14
N PRO A 466 14.82 -2.41 -8.91
CA PRO A 466 16.21 -2.61 -9.30
C PRO A 466 16.60 -1.59 -10.36
N MET A 467 17.74 -0.93 -10.16
CA MET A 467 18.25 0.14 -11.02
C MET A 467 19.68 -0.14 -11.47
N GLY A 468 20.06 0.42 -12.61
CA GLY A 468 21.46 0.58 -13.01
C GLY A 468 22.10 1.76 -12.31
N ASN A 469 23.44 1.69 -12.15
CA ASN A 469 24.23 2.81 -11.64
C ASN A 469 24.29 3.92 -12.68
N CYS A 470 23.73 5.08 -12.37
CA CYS A 470 23.85 6.31 -13.16
C CYS A 470 23.54 7.51 -12.24
N GLN A 471 24.02 8.68 -12.61
CA GLN A 471 23.87 9.89 -11.81
C GLN A 471 22.40 10.22 -11.50
N GLY A 472 22.06 10.34 -10.22
CA GLY A 472 20.70 10.62 -9.72
C GLY A 472 19.74 9.46 -9.93
N PHE A 473 20.25 8.29 -10.28
CA PHE A 473 19.50 7.06 -10.56
C PHE A 473 18.27 7.33 -11.43
N THR A 474 17.09 6.82 -11.09
CA THR A 474 15.88 7.10 -11.88
C THR A 474 15.02 8.19 -11.24
N GLY A 475 14.78 8.12 -9.94
CA GLY A 475 13.90 9.05 -9.24
C GLY A 475 14.40 10.49 -9.28
N ASN A 476 15.63 10.73 -8.84
CA ASN A 476 16.21 12.06 -8.85
C ASN A 476 16.47 12.58 -10.27
N ARG A 477 16.80 11.71 -11.23
CA ARG A 477 16.98 12.06 -12.63
C ARG A 477 15.69 12.58 -13.27
N MET A 478 14.53 11.95 -12.97
CA MET A 478 13.21 12.45 -13.41
C MET A 478 12.85 13.75 -12.69
N LEU A 479 13.04 13.80 -11.37
CA LEU A 479 12.74 14.96 -10.54
C LEU A 479 13.52 16.19 -10.99
N ALA A 480 14.82 16.04 -11.28
CA ALA A 480 15.68 17.13 -11.73
C ALA A 480 15.18 17.80 -13.01
N LYS A 481 14.64 17.02 -13.96
CA LYS A 481 14.07 17.58 -15.21
C LYS A 481 12.87 18.48 -14.92
N ARG A 482 11.92 18.02 -14.11
CA ARG A 482 10.74 18.80 -13.71
C ARG A 482 11.13 20.05 -12.92
N THR A 483 12.03 19.91 -11.95
CA THR A 483 12.47 21.03 -11.11
C THR A 483 13.17 22.11 -11.95
N ARG A 484 13.99 21.71 -12.90
CA ARG A 484 14.65 22.65 -13.82
C ARG A 484 13.63 23.46 -14.63
N GLU A 485 12.64 22.82 -15.24
CA GLU A 485 11.60 23.52 -15.99
C GLU A 485 10.80 24.48 -15.09
N ALA A 486 10.56 24.10 -13.82
CA ALA A 486 9.91 24.99 -12.86
C ALA A 486 10.76 26.26 -12.58
N TYR A 487 12.08 26.13 -12.44
CA TYR A 487 12.96 27.28 -12.29
C TYR A 487 13.00 28.16 -13.55
N PHE A 488 12.93 27.58 -14.74
CA PHE A 488 12.82 28.36 -15.99
C PHE A 488 11.56 29.19 -16.01
N LEU A 489 10.43 28.67 -15.55
CA LEU A 489 9.20 29.45 -15.42
C LEU A 489 9.36 30.66 -14.48
N LEU A 490 10.14 30.53 -13.39
CA LEU A 490 10.45 31.67 -12.50
C LEU A 490 11.26 32.74 -13.24
N GLU A 491 12.28 32.35 -14.02
CA GLU A 491 13.07 33.30 -14.84
C GLU A 491 12.22 34.00 -15.88
N GLU A 492 11.16 33.35 -16.36
CA GLU A 492 10.19 33.89 -17.33
C GLU A 492 9.10 34.72 -16.64
N GLY A 493 9.15 34.90 -15.31
CA GLY A 493 8.28 35.77 -14.53
C GLY A 493 7.10 35.11 -13.82
N ALA A 494 7.00 33.78 -13.85
CA ALA A 494 6.00 33.08 -13.06
C ALA A 494 6.31 33.17 -11.55
N LEU A 495 5.27 33.23 -10.72
CA LEU A 495 5.45 33.29 -9.27
C LEU A 495 5.57 31.87 -8.68
N PRO A 496 6.45 31.66 -7.70
CA PRO A 496 6.71 30.30 -7.15
C PRO A 496 5.45 29.63 -6.58
N TRP A 497 4.59 30.38 -5.92
CA TRP A 497 3.33 29.85 -5.38
C TRP A 497 2.32 29.49 -6.46
N ASP A 498 2.35 30.11 -7.64
CA ASP A 498 1.46 29.76 -8.74
C ASP A 498 1.89 28.43 -9.39
N VAL A 499 3.18 28.25 -9.63
CA VAL A 499 3.75 26.99 -10.13
C VAL A 499 3.46 25.85 -9.14
N ASP A 500 3.70 26.08 -7.85
CA ASP A 500 3.42 25.11 -6.80
C ASP A 500 1.92 24.74 -6.74
N ARG A 501 1.03 25.73 -6.83
CA ARG A 501 -0.42 25.54 -6.84
C ARG A 501 -0.89 24.71 -8.03
N VAL A 502 -0.37 24.98 -9.23
CA VAL A 502 -0.72 24.23 -10.45
C VAL A 502 -0.35 22.76 -10.31
N LEU A 503 0.87 22.46 -9.84
CA LEU A 503 1.31 21.09 -9.65
C LEU A 503 0.55 20.38 -8.51
N GLN A 504 0.20 21.09 -7.44
CA GLN A 504 -0.66 20.53 -6.39
C GLN A 504 -2.08 20.26 -6.91
N SER A 505 -2.62 21.13 -7.78
CA SER A 505 -3.94 20.92 -8.40
C SER A 505 -3.94 19.73 -9.36
N PHE A 506 -2.81 19.48 -10.02
CA PHE A 506 -2.61 18.28 -10.85
C PHE A 506 -2.60 16.99 -10.05
N GLY A 507 -2.24 17.03 -8.75
CA GLY A 507 -2.27 15.86 -7.86
C GLY A 507 -0.97 15.62 -7.09
N PHE A 508 0.08 16.43 -7.27
CA PHE A 508 1.27 16.32 -6.42
C PHE A 508 0.96 16.76 -4.98
N PRO A 509 1.49 16.06 -3.96
CA PRO A 509 1.29 16.46 -2.55
C PRO A 509 1.83 17.85 -2.27
N MET A 510 2.92 18.24 -2.95
CA MET A 510 3.65 19.47 -2.74
C MET A 510 4.27 19.95 -4.06
N GLY A 511 4.31 21.26 -4.26
CA GLY A 511 4.96 21.86 -5.42
C GLY A 511 6.49 21.84 -5.32
N PRO A 512 7.22 22.05 -6.44
CA PRO A 512 8.66 21.87 -6.52
C PRO A 512 9.45 22.82 -5.61
N PHE A 513 8.99 24.05 -5.42
CA PHE A 513 9.70 25.03 -4.60
C PHE A 513 9.55 24.72 -3.11
N ARG A 514 8.35 24.35 -2.67
CA ARG A 514 8.13 23.85 -1.30
C ARG A 514 8.90 22.56 -1.01
N VAL A 515 9.05 21.68 -2.00
CA VAL A 515 9.90 20.48 -1.86
C VAL A 515 11.36 20.88 -1.70
N GLY A 516 11.83 21.88 -2.46
CA GLY A 516 13.18 22.43 -2.34
C GLY A 516 13.45 23.01 -0.96
N ASP A 517 12.55 23.86 -0.46
CA ASP A 517 12.66 24.44 0.89
C ASP A 517 12.70 23.36 1.97
N LEU A 518 11.90 22.32 1.85
CA LEU A 518 11.85 21.21 2.82
C LEU A 518 13.11 20.34 2.79
N ALA A 519 13.66 20.10 1.59
CA ALA A 519 14.79 19.19 1.38
C ALA A 519 16.15 19.85 1.61
N GLY A 520 16.23 21.17 1.50
CA GLY A 520 17.45 21.95 1.49
C GLY A 520 17.93 22.27 0.07
N LEU A 521 18.12 23.57 -0.21
CA LEU A 521 18.50 24.07 -1.53
C LEU A 521 19.96 23.80 -1.89
N ASP A 522 20.82 23.69 -0.87
CA ASP A 522 22.24 23.41 -1.02
C ASP A 522 22.55 22.08 -1.70
N ILE A 523 21.74 21.04 -1.48
CA ILE A 523 21.91 19.72 -2.10
C ILE A 523 21.76 19.86 -3.64
N GLY A 524 20.70 20.50 -4.09
CA GLY A 524 20.46 20.75 -5.51
C GLY A 524 21.52 21.64 -6.15
N TRP A 525 21.98 22.65 -5.40
CA TRP A 525 23.03 23.56 -5.82
C TRP A 525 24.38 22.85 -6.01
N ARG A 526 24.83 22.06 -5.02
CA ARG A 526 26.09 21.30 -5.10
C ARG A 526 26.09 20.33 -6.27
N ASN A 527 24.99 19.59 -6.48
CA ASN A 527 24.85 18.70 -7.63
C ASN A 527 24.94 19.44 -8.97
N ARG A 528 24.38 20.64 -9.07
CA ARG A 528 24.48 21.47 -10.27
C ARG A 528 25.90 21.98 -10.48
N GLN A 529 26.58 22.48 -9.44
CA GLN A 529 27.97 22.92 -9.53
C GLN A 529 28.90 21.80 -10.00
N ALA A 530 28.74 20.59 -9.47
CA ALA A 530 29.53 19.43 -9.90
C ALA A 530 29.33 19.07 -11.38
N ARG A 531 28.21 19.47 -11.98
CA ARG A 531 27.87 19.19 -13.39
C ARG A 531 28.04 20.36 -14.32
N PHE A 532 28.47 21.51 -13.85
CA PHE A 532 28.46 22.74 -14.64
C PHE A 532 29.15 22.59 -16.00
N SER A 533 30.30 21.93 -16.05
CA SER A 533 31.08 21.68 -17.27
C SER A 533 30.45 20.68 -18.24
N THR A 534 29.46 19.90 -17.80
CA THR A 534 28.80 18.84 -18.58
C THR A 534 27.38 19.19 -18.99
N LEU A 535 26.90 20.39 -18.63
CA LEU A 535 25.56 20.83 -18.97
C LEU A 535 25.43 21.07 -20.49
N THR A 536 24.34 20.59 -21.06
CA THR A 536 23.97 20.87 -22.44
C THR A 536 23.35 22.27 -22.55
N PRO A 537 23.32 22.89 -23.74
CA PRO A 537 22.65 24.18 -23.94
C PRO A 537 21.18 24.21 -23.47
N ARG A 538 20.47 23.09 -23.56
CA ARG A 538 19.11 22.94 -23.02
C ARG A 538 19.07 22.95 -21.48
N GLU A 539 20.17 22.56 -20.85
CA GLU A 539 20.31 22.51 -19.39
C GLU A 539 20.92 23.79 -18.82
N ARG A 540 20.60 24.95 -19.41
CA ARG A 540 21.07 26.26 -18.91
C ARG A 540 20.85 26.36 -17.39
N THR A 541 21.70 27.09 -16.73
CA THR A 541 21.60 27.30 -15.28
C THR A 541 20.60 28.41 -14.96
N CYS A 542 19.76 28.19 -13.94
CA CYS A 542 18.96 29.24 -13.33
C CYS A 542 19.79 29.87 -12.18
N THR A 543 20.01 31.16 -12.22
CA THR A 543 20.82 31.89 -11.23
C THR A 543 20.08 32.16 -9.92
N ILE A 544 18.76 32.00 -9.90
CA ILE A 544 17.92 32.24 -8.69
C ILE A 544 18.42 31.39 -7.52
N LEU A 545 18.63 30.09 -7.79
CA LEU A 545 19.08 29.16 -6.75
C LEU A 545 20.51 29.48 -6.27
N ASP A 546 21.39 29.90 -7.15
CA ASP A 546 22.76 30.31 -6.78
C ASP A 546 22.71 31.52 -5.82
N GLN A 547 21.93 32.54 -6.17
CA GLN A 547 21.77 33.74 -5.35
C GLN A 547 21.15 33.43 -3.96
N MET A 548 20.19 32.48 -3.90
CA MET A 548 19.60 32.07 -2.62
C MET A 548 20.62 31.40 -1.71
N VAL A 549 21.42 30.48 -2.28
CA VAL A 549 22.45 29.75 -1.50
C VAL A 549 23.58 30.69 -1.06
N GLU A 550 24.03 31.62 -1.91
CA GLU A 550 25.02 32.65 -1.58
C GLU A 550 24.57 33.57 -0.43
N LYS A 551 23.28 33.84 -0.34
CA LYS A 551 22.67 34.61 0.76
C LYS A 551 22.42 33.76 2.02
N GLY A 552 22.76 32.46 2.00
CA GLY A 552 22.52 31.55 3.11
C GLY A 552 21.05 31.13 3.28
N TRP A 553 20.22 31.36 2.25
CA TRP A 553 18.81 30.93 2.25
C TRP A 553 18.73 29.49 1.74
N LEU A 554 18.83 28.57 2.67
CA LEU A 554 18.95 27.14 2.35
C LEU A 554 17.61 26.35 2.44
N GLY A 555 16.52 27.01 2.77
CA GLY A 555 15.20 26.43 2.96
C GLY A 555 14.71 26.48 4.38
#